data_3cdf32f93a551e20b6ab8846e2312be7
#
_entry.id   3cdf32f93a551e20b6ab8846e2312be7
#
_cell.length_a   1.000
_cell.length_b   1.000
_cell.length_c   1.000
_cell.angle_alpha   90.00
_cell.angle_beta   90.00
_cell.angle_gamma   90.00
#
_symmetry.space_group_name_H-M   'P 1'
#
loop_
_entity.id
_entity.type
_entity.pdbx_description
1 polymer ?
#
loop_
_entity_poly.entity_id
_entity_poly.type
_entity_poly.pdbx_seq_one_letter_code
_entity_poly.pdbx_strand_id
1 'polypeptide(L)'
;MQETIQILRQEIKEKRLMRMLTQVTQHHRIQTTEGYRDAAYACAQELQRHGIDAQVLSYPMRAGAYAGTYRLFPQWDCHGGTCRMIEPFEMELADYDDDPIQIITQSIACDYRGHPLEIVEMTRGSDELEYDGWDLEGKLLFTHEQVKKYRWATETRGALGIISDYLNETDFSVLRRICRTPETIRVSGGIIMNSTRRLAL
;
A
#
# COMPACT_ATOMS: atom_id res chain seq x y z
N MET A 1 1.23 40.77 15.19
CA MET A 1 1.14 39.28 15.18
C MET A 1 -0.27 38.77 15.49
N GLN A 2 -0.91 39.16 16.60
CA GLN A 2 -2.29 38.71 16.92
C GLN A 2 -3.31 39.14 15.86
N GLU A 3 -3.24 40.34 15.33
CA GLU A 3 -4.13 40.85 14.28
C GLU A 3 -3.99 40.05 12.97
N THR A 4 -2.75 39.73 12.57
CA THR A 4 -2.48 38.87 11.40
C THR A 4 -3.08 37.48 11.57
N ILE A 5 -2.97 36.89 12.78
CA ILE A 5 -3.57 35.57 13.08
C ILE A 5 -5.10 35.65 13.01
N GLN A 6 -5.72 36.72 13.47
CA GLN A 6 -7.17 36.89 13.38
C GLN A 6 -7.65 37.00 11.93
N ILE A 7 -6.94 37.76 11.09
CA ILE A 7 -7.25 37.87 9.65
C ILE A 7 -7.14 36.47 8.99
N LEU A 8 -6.05 35.73 9.23
CA LEU A 8 -5.86 34.38 8.69
C LEU A 8 -6.99 33.42 9.11
N ARG A 9 -7.41 33.46 10.37
CA ARG A 9 -8.52 32.63 10.86
C ARG A 9 -9.85 32.97 10.20
N GLN A 10 -10.08 34.22 9.84
CA GLN A 10 -11.30 34.63 9.12
C GLN A 10 -11.30 34.18 7.66
N GLU A 11 -10.12 34.10 7.04
CA GLU A 11 -9.96 33.66 5.65
C GLU A 11 -9.97 32.14 5.48
N ILE A 12 -9.65 31.38 6.53
CA ILE A 12 -9.72 29.93 6.51
C ILE A 12 -11.19 29.49 6.53
N LYS A 13 -11.64 28.87 5.45
CA LYS A 13 -12.98 28.32 5.32
C LYS A 13 -12.93 26.80 5.26
N GLU A 14 -13.60 26.15 6.19
CA GLU A 14 -13.64 24.67 6.30
C GLU A 14 -14.03 24.02 4.97
N LYS A 15 -15.10 24.47 4.32
CA LYS A 15 -15.56 23.94 3.02
C LYS A 15 -14.49 24.02 1.94
N ARG A 16 -13.67 25.08 1.95
CA ARG A 16 -12.59 25.24 0.97
C ARG A 16 -11.45 24.27 1.27
N LEU A 17 -11.06 24.13 2.54
CA LEU A 17 -10.05 23.17 2.96
C LEU A 17 -10.47 21.74 2.62
N MET A 18 -11.71 21.36 2.95
CA MET A 18 -12.23 20.03 2.63
C MET A 18 -12.24 19.76 1.12
N ARG A 19 -12.63 20.74 0.30
CA ARG A 19 -12.57 20.58 -1.15
C ARG A 19 -11.14 20.34 -1.65
N MET A 20 -10.18 21.14 -1.16
CA MET A 20 -8.76 20.95 -1.54
C MET A 20 -8.23 19.59 -1.08
N LEU A 21 -8.55 19.21 0.15
CA LEU A 21 -8.17 17.89 0.69
C LEU A 21 -8.74 16.78 -0.19
N THR A 22 -10.03 16.83 -0.52
CA THR A 22 -10.69 15.86 -1.39
C THR A 22 -10.00 15.74 -2.74
N GLN A 23 -9.66 16.87 -3.38
CA GLN A 23 -8.96 16.87 -4.67
C GLN A 23 -7.60 16.15 -4.58
N VAL A 24 -6.83 16.43 -3.53
CA VAL A 24 -5.51 15.81 -3.35
C VAL A 24 -5.63 14.32 -2.98
N THR A 25 -6.64 13.96 -2.16
CA THR A 25 -6.83 12.57 -1.70
C THR A 25 -7.40 11.63 -2.76
N GLN A 26 -7.92 12.15 -3.87
CA GLN A 26 -8.33 11.32 -5.02
C GLN A 26 -7.16 10.62 -5.72
N HIS A 27 -5.94 11.09 -5.51
CA HIS A 27 -4.77 10.49 -6.11
C HIS A 27 -4.12 9.49 -5.15
N HIS A 28 -3.71 8.33 -5.65
CA HIS A 28 -2.91 7.37 -4.90
C HIS A 28 -1.47 7.90 -4.75
N ARG A 29 -1.17 8.52 -3.60
CA ARG A 29 0.03 9.34 -3.39
C ARG A 29 1.22 8.57 -2.82
N ILE A 30 1.50 7.42 -3.35
CA ILE A 30 2.74 6.71 -3.01
C ILE A 30 3.90 7.40 -3.73
N GLN A 31 4.97 7.67 -3.00
CA GLN A 31 6.17 8.31 -3.56
C GLN A 31 6.66 7.55 -4.79
N THR A 32 7.02 8.29 -5.83
CA THR A 32 7.50 7.80 -7.14
C THR A 32 6.42 7.30 -8.10
N THR A 33 5.15 7.25 -7.70
CA THR A 33 4.03 6.88 -8.58
C THR A 33 3.54 8.07 -9.41
N GLU A 34 2.77 7.77 -10.44
CA GLU A 34 2.08 8.78 -11.24
C GLU A 34 1.07 9.57 -10.39
N GLY A 35 0.29 8.89 -9.55
CA GLY A 35 -0.67 9.54 -8.66
C GLY A 35 -0.03 10.54 -7.67
N TYR A 36 1.21 10.30 -7.23
CA TYR A 36 1.96 11.27 -6.43
C TYR A 36 2.28 12.54 -7.23
N ARG A 37 2.66 12.38 -8.50
CA ARG A 37 2.94 13.49 -9.42
C ARG A 37 1.68 14.29 -9.70
N ASP A 38 0.57 13.62 -9.98
CA ASP A 38 -0.73 14.26 -10.26
C ASP A 38 -1.22 15.07 -9.07
N ALA A 39 -1.09 14.55 -7.86
CA ALA A 39 -1.39 15.29 -6.64
C ALA A 39 -0.54 16.56 -6.51
N ALA A 40 0.76 16.49 -6.84
CA ALA A 40 1.65 17.66 -6.80
C ALA A 40 1.22 18.72 -7.84
N TYR A 41 0.86 18.30 -9.06
CA TYR A 41 0.34 19.21 -10.07
C TYR A 41 -1.00 19.81 -9.67
N ALA A 42 -1.90 19.04 -9.08
CA ALA A 42 -3.18 19.56 -8.56
C ALA A 42 -2.96 20.66 -7.50
N CYS A 43 -1.99 20.47 -6.60
CA CYS A 43 -1.60 21.49 -5.63
C CYS A 43 -1.04 22.76 -6.30
N ALA A 44 -0.12 22.59 -7.26
CA ALA A 44 0.49 23.71 -7.95
C ALA A 44 -0.55 24.53 -8.75
N GLN A 45 -1.46 23.85 -9.44
CA GLN A 45 -2.55 24.49 -10.19
C GLN A 45 -3.49 25.29 -9.28
N GLU A 46 -3.82 24.75 -8.10
CA GLU A 46 -4.69 25.49 -7.16
C GLU A 46 -3.99 26.74 -6.63
N LEU A 47 -2.69 26.70 -6.36
CA LEU A 47 -1.89 27.84 -5.97
C LEU A 47 -1.86 28.90 -7.10
N GLN A 48 -1.62 28.46 -8.32
CA GLN A 48 -1.60 29.34 -9.52
C GLN A 48 -2.94 30.01 -9.77
N ARG A 49 -4.06 29.32 -9.56
CA ARG A 49 -5.43 29.93 -9.64
C ARG A 49 -5.63 31.09 -8.67
N HIS A 50 -4.85 31.11 -7.60
CA HIS A 50 -4.86 32.19 -6.60
C HIS A 50 -3.72 33.21 -6.81
N GLY A 51 -3.06 33.21 -7.97
CA GLY A 51 -2.01 34.17 -8.31
C GLY A 51 -0.66 33.89 -7.64
N ILE A 52 -0.50 32.71 -7.06
CA ILE A 52 0.78 32.28 -6.46
C ILE A 52 1.60 31.56 -7.53
N ASP A 53 2.81 32.05 -7.80
CA ASP A 53 3.74 31.35 -8.71
C ASP A 53 4.23 30.06 -8.02
N ALA A 54 3.78 28.92 -8.53
CA ALA A 54 4.08 27.60 -8.00
C ALA A 54 4.54 26.68 -9.12
N GLN A 55 5.60 25.94 -8.85
CA GLN A 55 6.21 24.99 -9.80
C GLN A 55 6.40 23.62 -9.15
N VAL A 56 6.19 22.56 -9.93
CA VAL A 56 6.51 21.19 -9.53
C VAL A 56 7.92 20.85 -10.01
N LEU A 57 8.82 20.61 -9.07
CA LEU A 57 10.18 20.19 -9.37
C LEU A 57 10.26 18.67 -9.34
N SER A 58 10.79 18.07 -10.41
CA SER A 58 10.97 16.63 -10.53
C SER A 58 12.44 16.25 -10.41
N TYR A 59 12.71 15.26 -9.57
CA TYR A 59 14.06 14.74 -9.39
C TYR A 59 14.09 13.25 -9.76
N PRO A 60 15.11 12.80 -10.51
CA PRO A 60 15.19 11.39 -10.89
C PRO A 60 15.46 10.52 -9.66
N MET A 61 14.64 9.51 -9.44
CA MET A 61 14.84 8.48 -8.43
C MET A 61 15.56 7.29 -9.04
N ARG A 62 16.83 7.07 -8.66
CA ARG A 62 17.62 5.91 -9.07
C ARG A 62 17.90 5.05 -7.85
N ALA A 63 17.40 3.81 -7.85
CA ALA A 63 17.63 2.86 -6.77
C ALA A 63 19.11 2.76 -6.41
N GLY A 64 19.43 2.90 -5.12
CA GLY A 64 20.78 2.81 -4.60
C GLY A 64 21.68 4.02 -4.83
N ALA A 65 21.26 5.02 -5.62
CA ALA A 65 21.95 6.30 -5.72
C ALA A 65 21.76 7.13 -4.43
N TYR A 66 22.56 8.16 -4.29
CA TYR A 66 22.49 9.07 -3.14
C TYR A 66 22.08 10.47 -3.57
N ALA A 67 21.23 11.11 -2.79
CA ALA A 67 20.93 12.53 -2.82
C ALA A 67 21.42 13.14 -1.50
N GLY A 68 22.61 13.73 -1.50
CA GLY A 68 23.32 14.08 -0.27
C GLY A 68 23.64 12.83 0.55
N THR A 69 23.18 12.77 1.79
CA THR A 69 23.34 11.61 2.68
C THR A 69 22.19 10.58 2.57
N TYR A 70 21.16 10.90 1.81
CA TYR A 70 19.97 10.05 1.69
C TYR A 70 20.12 9.04 0.55
N ARG A 71 20.03 7.75 0.85
CA ARG A 71 20.02 6.69 -0.16
C ARG A 71 18.63 6.60 -0.78
N LEU A 72 18.56 6.74 -2.10
CA LEU A 72 17.33 6.68 -2.86
C LEU A 72 16.81 5.24 -2.94
N PHE A 73 15.50 5.09 -2.77
CA PHE A 73 14.82 3.80 -2.89
C PHE A 73 14.38 3.54 -4.36
N PRO A 74 14.06 2.29 -4.72
CA PRO A 74 13.57 1.99 -6.06
C PRO A 74 12.21 2.65 -6.30
N GLN A 75 11.99 3.09 -7.52
CA GLN A 75 10.66 3.48 -7.95
C GLN A 75 9.75 2.25 -7.90
N TRP A 76 8.55 2.45 -7.38
CA TRP A 76 7.50 1.45 -7.36
C TRP A 76 6.24 2.07 -7.96
N ASP A 77 5.61 1.35 -8.87
CA ASP A 77 4.37 1.79 -9.51
C ASP A 77 3.52 0.55 -9.80
N CYS A 78 2.35 0.49 -9.19
CA CYS A 78 1.40 -0.60 -9.33
C CYS A 78 0.30 -0.17 -10.29
N HIS A 79 -0.01 -1.01 -11.25
CA HIS A 79 -1.02 -0.76 -12.30
C HIS A 79 -2.24 -1.67 -12.17
N GLY A 80 -2.25 -2.56 -11.20
CA GLY A 80 -3.37 -3.45 -10.96
C GLY A 80 -3.01 -4.59 -10.04
N GLY A 81 -4.01 -5.21 -9.46
CA GLY A 81 -3.87 -6.40 -8.63
C GLY A 81 -5.20 -6.84 -8.09
N THR A 82 -5.41 -8.14 -8.03
CA THR A 82 -6.63 -8.73 -7.48
C THR A 82 -6.27 -9.84 -6.51
N CYS A 83 -7.10 -10.02 -5.51
CA CYS A 83 -7.05 -11.17 -4.60
C CYS A 83 -8.46 -11.70 -4.39
N ARG A 84 -8.67 -12.99 -4.63
CA ARG A 84 -9.95 -13.64 -4.49
C ARG A 84 -9.82 -14.89 -3.65
N MET A 85 -10.64 -15.04 -2.63
CA MET A 85 -10.85 -16.30 -1.93
C MET A 85 -11.68 -17.22 -2.83
N ILE A 86 -11.28 -18.48 -2.96
CA ILE A 86 -11.97 -19.49 -3.75
C ILE A 86 -12.48 -20.66 -2.91
N GLU A 87 -11.93 -20.84 -1.74
CA GLU A 87 -12.38 -21.82 -0.73
C GLU A 87 -12.32 -21.15 0.66
N PRO A 88 -13.28 -21.42 1.54
CA PRO A 88 -14.42 -22.35 1.45
C PRO A 88 -15.59 -21.81 0.60
N PHE A 89 -15.56 -20.56 0.17
CA PHE A 89 -16.54 -19.95 -0.74
C PHE A 89 -15.87 -18.85 -1.55
N GLU A 90 -16.42 -18.56 -2.71
CA GLU A 90 -15.87 -17.50 -3.57
C GLU A 90 -16.19 -16.12 -2.99
N MET A 91 -15.14 -15.29 -2.84
CA MET A 91 -15.26 -13.89 -2.43
C MET A 91 -14.08 -13.08 -2.94
N GLU A 92 -14.34 -11.91 -3.46
CA GLU A 92 -13.31 -10.93 -3.75
C GLU A 92 -12.81 -10.30 -2.44
N LEU A 93 -11.50 -10.37 -2.23
CA LEU A 93 -10.84 -9.83 -1.04
C LEU A 93 -10.23 -8.47 -1.31
N ALA A 94 -9.69 -8.26 -2.51
CA ALA A 94 -9.06 -7.02 -2.91
C ALA A 94 -9.08 -6.84 -4.42
N ASP A 95 -9.35 -5.61 -4.85
CA ASP A 95 -9.18 -5.16 -6.23
C ASP A 95 -8.53 -3.77 -6.21
N TYR A 96 -7.39 -3.65 -6.92
CA TYR A 96 -6.64 -2.40 -7.00
C TYR A 96 -7.43 -1.26 -7.66
N ASP A 97 -8.27 -1.59 -8.63
CA ASP A 97 -9.07 -0.58 -9.34
C ASP A 97 -10.16 0.00 -8.45
N ASP A 98 -10.66 -0.77 -7.49
CA ASP A 98 -11.61 -0.31 -6.49
C ASP A 98 -10.93 0.51 -5.38
N ASP A 99 -9.81 0.01 -4.85
CA ASP A 99 -9.05 0.70 -3.81
C ASP A 99 -7.54 0.36 -3.87
N PRO A 100 -6.73 1.28 -4.42
CA PRO A 100 -5.29 1.08 -4.54
C PRO A 100 -4.54 0.87 -3.21
N ILE A 101 -5.13 1.25 -2.06
CA ILE A 101 -4.52 1.06 -0.73
C ILE A 101 -4.44 -0.42 -0.34
N GLN A 102 -5.26 -1.27 -0.94
CA GLN A 102 -5.27 -2.71 -0.67
C GLN A 102 -3.97 -3.42 -1.10
N ILE A 103 -3.16 -2.81 -1.97
CA ILE A 103 -1.86 -3.35 -2.35
C ILE A 103 -0.77 -2.75 -1.47
N ILE A 104 -0.03 -3.61 -0.78
CA ILE A 104 1.09 -3.20 0.07
C ILE A 104 2.21 -2.62 -0.82
N THR A 105 2.67 -1.42 -0.48
CA THR A 105 3.74 -0.74 -1.21
C THR A 105 5.02 -1.57 -1.25
N GLN A 106 5.75 -1.51 -2.37
CA GLN A 106 6.95 -2.30 -2.64
C GLN A 106 6.68 -3.80 -2.88
N SER A 107 5.41 -4.22 -3.01
CA SER A 107 5.08 -5.57 -3.49
C SER A 107 5.68 -5.83 -4.87
N ILE A 108 6.08 -7.06 -5.11
CA ILE A 108 6.59 -7.50 -6.43
C ILE A 108 5.43 -8.03 -7.28
N ALA A 109 5.60 -7.97 -8.60
CA ALA A 109 4.63 -8.57 -9.52
C ALA A 109 4.58 -10.08 -9.34
N CYS A 110 3.38 -10.61 -9.26
CA CYS A 110 3.13 -12.06 -9.19
C CYS A 110 1.86 -12.40 -9.95
N ASP A 111 1.71 -13.66 -10.33
CA ASP A 111 0.51 -14.19 -10.96
C ASP A 111 0.28 -15.62 -10.50
N TYR A 112 -0.76 -15.82 -9.71
CA TYR A 112 -1.21 -17.11 -9.20
C TYR A 112 -2.61 -17.48 -9.70
N ARG A 113 -3.06 -16.85 -10.80
CA ARG A 113 -4.34 -17.22 -11.44
C ARG A 113 -4.25 -18.66 -11.94
N GLY A 114 -5.22 -19.49 -11.54
CA GLY A 114 -5.22 -20.93 -11.84
C GLY A 114 -4.29 -21.80 -10.99
N HIS A 115 -3.56 -21.18 -10.03
CA HIS A 115 -2.73 -21.86 -9.04
C HIS A 115 -3.11 -21.41 -7.64
N PRO A 116 -4.20 -21.95 -7.05
CA PRO A 116 -4.66 -21.52 -5.74
C PRO A 116 -3.60 -21.73 -4.67
N LEU A 117 -3.41 -20.74 -3.82
CA LEU A 117 -2.47 -20.78 -2.70
C LEU A 117 -3.22 -20.99 -1.39
N GLU A 118 -2.64 -21.83 -0.54
CA GLU A 118 -3.10 -22.02 0.82
C GLU A 118 -2.71 -20.82 1.68
N ILE A 119 -3.59 -20.40 2.59
CA ILE A 119 -3.31 -19.37 3.58
C ILE A 119 -3.06 -20.01 4.94
N VAL A 120 -2.01 -19.54 5.60
CA VAL A 120 -1.68 -19.87 7.00
C VAL A 120 -1.82 -18.61 7.84
N GLU A 121 -2.66 -18.65 8.86
CA GLU A 121 -2.83 -17.54 9.80
C GLU A 121 -1.78 -17.60 10.90
N MET A 122 -1.06 -16.50 11.12
CA MET A 122 -0.12 -16.34 12.24
C MET A 122 -0.41 -15.06 13.02
N THR A 123 -0.47 -15.19 14.33
CA THR A 123 -0.67 -14.08 15.27
C THR A 123 0.61 -13.51 15.85
N ARG A 124 1.74 -14.19 15.65
CA ARG A 124 3.09 -13.79 16.09
C ARG A 124 4.08 -14.07 14.97
N GLY A 125 5.03 -13.20 14.74
CA GLY A 125 6.00 -13.33 13.66
C GLY A 125 7.11 -12.28 13.73
N SER A 126 7.27 -11.62 14.88
CA SER A 126 8.30 -10.59 15.08
C SER A 126 9.70 -11.17 15.32
N ASP A 127 9.78 -12.41 15.78
CA ASP A 127 11.04 -13.14 16.03
C ASP A 127 11.10 -14.38 15.12
N GLU A 128 12.29 -14.72 14.65
CA GLU A 128 12.50 -15.87 13.79
C GLU A 128 12.10 -17.19 14.45
N LEU A 129 12.26 -17.32 15.76
CA LEU A 129 11.90 -18.51 16.53
C LEU A 129 10.38 -18.75 16.57
N GLU A 130 9.56 -17.72 16.35
CA GLU A 130 8.10 -17.85 16.33
C GLU A 130 7.59 -18.64 15.11
N TYR A 131 8.48 -18.86 14.12
CA TYR A 131 8.17 -19.65 12.92
C TYR A 131 8.49 -21.13 13.04
N ASP A 132 9.06 -21.57 14.16
CA ASP A 132 9.41 -22.98 14.35
C ASP A 132 8.15 -23.84 14.41
N GLY A 133 8.13 -24.89 13.58
CA GLY A 133 6.98 -25.79 13.43
C GLY A 133 5.91 -25.31 12.43
N TRP A 134 6.05 -24.11 11.86
CA TRP A 134 5.16 -23.64 10.81
C TRP A 134 5.67 -24.06 9.42
N ASP A 135 4.77 -24.61 8.62
CA ASP A 135 5.00 -24.90 7.20
C ASP A 135 4.43 -23.77 6.35
N LEU A 136 5.30 -22.85 5.91
CA LEU A 136 4.95 -21.68 5.10
C LEU A 136 5.44 -21.80 3.65
N GLU A 137 6.19 -22.85 3.33
CA GLU A 137 6.76 -23.02 1.99
C GLU A 137 5.65 -23.06 0.93
N GLY A 138 5.73 -22.15 -0.04
CA GLY A 138 4.76 -22.06 -1.13
C GLY A 138 3.36 -21.55 -0.75
N LYS A 139 3.18 -21.05 0.48
CA LYS A 139 1.89 -20.57 1.00
C LYS A 139 1.86 -19.06 1.18
N LEU A 140 0.69 -18.51 1.44
CA LEU A 140 0.52 -17.13 1.89
C LEU A 140 0.33 -17.10 3.40
N LEU A 141 0.96 -16.11 4.04
CA LEU A 141 0.73 -15.84 5.44
C LEU A 141 -0.39 -14.80 5.58
N PHE A 142 -1.33 -15.05 6.49
CA PHE A 142 -2.31 -14.06 6.92
C PHE A 142 -2.03 -13.59 8.35
N THR A 143 -2.17 -12.29 8.61
CA THR A 143 -1.94 -11.70 9.92
C THR A 143 -2.84 -10.51 10.20
N HIS A 144 -3.10 -10.26 11.50
CA HIS A 144 -3.83 -9.07 11.99
C HIS A 144 -2.89 -7.93 12.40
N GLU A 145 -1.61 -8.02 12.06
CA GLU A 145 -0.60 -7.04 12.42
C GLU A 145 0.11 -6.44 11.21
N GLN A 146 0.99 -5.47 11.47
CA GLN A 146 1.80 -4.85 10.43
C GLN A 146 2.69 -5.87 9.72
N VAL A 147 2.58 -5.94 8.39
CA VAL A 147 3.32 -6.87 7.53
C VAL A 147 4.82 -6.88 7.79
N LYS A 148 5.41 -5.72 8.08
CA LYS A 148 6.86 -5.59 8.35
C LYS A 148 7.37 -6.44 9.53
N LYS A 149 6.48 -6.85 10.44
CA LYS A 149 6.83 -7.73 11.55
C LYS A 149 7.06 -9.17 11.10
N TYR A 150 6.52 -9.54 9.93
CA TYR A 150 6.51 -10.91 9.42
C TYR A 150 7.53 -11.14 8.28
N ARG A 151 8.58 -10.34 8.21
CA ARG A 151 9.62 -10.46 7.17
C ARG A 151 10.22 -11.87 7.05
N TRP A 152 10.39 -12.56 8.17
CA TRP A 152 10.97 -13.90 8.21
C TRP A 152 10.14 -14.92 7.43
N ALA A 153 8.81 -14.72 7.34
CA ALA A 153 7.96 -15.60 6.55
C ALA A 153 8.42 -15.68 5.09
N THR A 154 8.72 -14.53 4.48
CA THR A 154 9.09 -14.42 3.06
C THR A 154 10.61 -14.51 2.85
N GLU A 155 11.43 -14.02 3.79
CA GLU A 155 12.88 -13.98 3.63
C GLU A 155 13.55 -15.34 3.90
N THR A 156 13.00 -16.14 4.84
CA THR A 156 13.67 -17.38 5.29
C THR A 156 12.78 -18.61 5.35
N ARG A 157 11.45 -18.46 5.36
CA ARG A 157 10.50 -19.58 5.56
C ARG A 157 9.69 -19.94 4.31
N GLY A 158 10.01 -19.34 3.16
CA GLY A 158 9.47 -19.73 1.86
C GLY A 158 8.02 -19.29 1.60
N ALA A 159 7.44 -18.43 2.44
CA ALA A 159 6.12 -17.86 2.15
C ALA A 159 6.17 -17.02 0.87
N LEU A 160 5.18 -17.17 0.00
CA LEU A 160 5.08 -16.45 -1.27
C LEU A 160 4.61 -15.00 -1.12
N GLY A 161 4.00 -14.67 0.02
CA GLY A 161 3.52 -13.33 0.31
C GLY A 161 2.79 -13.26 1.65
N ILE A 162 2.35 -12.05 1.99
CA ILE A 162 1.67 -11.76 3.24
C ILE A 162 0.40 -10.97 2.94
N ILE A 163 -0.71 -11.38 3.54
CA ILE A 163 -1.99 -10.69 3.57
C ILE A 163 -2.22 -10.18 4.99
N SER A 164 -2.68 -8.96 5.14
CA SER A 164 -2.98 -8.39 6.45
C SER A 164 -4.27 -7.58 6.42
N ASP A 165 -5.06 -7.70 7.46
CA ASP A 165 -6.20 -6.81 7.72
C ASP A 165 -5.85 -5.68 8.69
N TYR A 166 -4.55 -5.49 8.97
CA TYR A 166 -4.08 -4.44 9.85
C TYR A 166 -4.29 -3.06 9.24
N LEU A 167 -5.07 -2.25 9.92
CA LEU A 167 -5.27 -0.83 9.62
C LEU A 167 -4.82 0.00 10.83
N ASN A 168 -3.94 0.99 10.59
CA ASN A 168 -3.49 1.89 11.65
C ASN A 168 -4.68 2.64 12.26
N GLU A 169 -5.04 2.28 13.50
CA GLU A 169 -5.89 3.00 14.46
C GLU A 169 -7.19 3.69 13.96
N THR A 170 -7.56 3.55 12.71
CA THR A 170 -8.85 4.01 12.22
C THR A 170 -9.82 2.84 12.13
N ASP A 171 -10.95 3.02 12.80
CA ASP A 171 -12.06 2.09 12.99
C ASP A 171 -12.66 1.61 11.65
N PHE A 172 -12.05 0.62 11.02
CA PHE A 172 -12.65 -0.10 9.90
C PHE A 172 -12.93 -1.56 10.28
N SER A 173 -14.07 -1.75 10.96
CA SER A 173 -14.53 -3.06 11.47
C SER A 173 -14.97 -4.04 10.38
N VAL A 174 -14.90 -3.70 9.11
CA VAL A 174 -15.53 -4.49 8.04
C VAL A 174 -14.71 -5.73 7.65
N LEU A 175 -13.39 -5.67 7.68
CA LEU A 175 -12.54 -6.79 7.26
C LEU A 175 -12.30 -7.86 8.34
N ARG A 176 -12.59 -7.59 9.59
CA ARG A 176 -12.44 -8.54 10.71
C ARG A 176 -13.36 -9.77 10.68
N ARG A 177 -14.26 -9.88 9.72
CA ARG A 177 -15.24 -10.98 9.64
C ARG A 177 -14.80 -12.19 8.84
N ILE A 178 -13.70 -12.10 8.11
CA ILE A 178 -13.39 -13.07 7.06
C ILE A 178 -12.70 -14.34 7.58
N CYS A 179 -11.95 -14.27 8.68
CA CYS A 179 -11.03 -15.33 9.08
C CYS A 179 -11.35 -15.99 10.43
N ARG A 180 -12.60 -16.38 10.69
CA ARG A 180 -12.97 -17.13 11.91
C ARG A 180 -13.40 -18.58 11.68
N THR A 181 -13.14 -19.15 10.53
CA THR A 181 -13.43 -20.56 10.28
C THR A 181 -12.14 -21.37 10.27
N PRO A 182 -12.10 -22.56 10.90
CA PRO A 182 -10.93 -23.43 10.91
C PRO A 182 -10.70 -24.18 9.59
N GLU A 183 -11.34 -23.75 8.51
CA GLU A 183 -11.23 -24.37 7.20
C GLU A 183 -10.05 -23.78 6.44
N THR A 184 -9.39 -24.61 5.64
CA THR A 184 -8.27 -24.18 4.76
C THR A 184 -8.78 -23.12 3.79
N ILE A 185 -8.21 -21.91 3.89
CA ILE A 185 -8.51 -20.82 2.96
C ILE A 185 -7.57 -20.90 1.78
N ARG A 186 -8.10 -20.83 0.57
CA ARG A 186 -7.33 -20.75 -0.67
C ARG A 186 -7.68 -19.47 -1.42
N VAL A 187 -6.66 -18.84 -1.94
CA VAL A 187 -6.80 -17.60 -2.72
C VAL A 187 -6.17 -17.75 -4.10
N SER A 188 -6.69 -16.98 -5.02
CA SER A 188 -6.14 -16.80 -6.36
C SER A 188 -6.09 -15.31 -6.68
N GLY A 189 -5.10 -14.88 -7.44
CA GLY A 189 -4.96 -13.50 -7.84
C GLY A 189 -3.60 -13.17 -8.43
N GLY A 190 -3.34 -11.92 -8.64
CA GLY A 190 -2.08 -11.45 -9.16
C GLY A 190 -1.91 -9.95 -8.99
N ILE A 191 -0.66 -9.50 -8.96
CA ILE A 191 -0.28 -8.09 -8.93
C ILE A 191 0.41 -7.77 -10.25
N ILE A 192 -0.07 -6.75 -10.94
CA ILE A 192 0.49 -6.28 -12.20
C ILE A 192 1.31 -5.03 -11.92
N MET A 193 2.60 -5.09 -12.23
CA MET A 193 3.52 -3.96 -12.09
C MET A 193 4.13 -3.60 -13.44
N ASN A 194 4.56 -2.35 -13.58
CA ASN A 194 5.26 -1.93 -14.79
C ASN A 194 6.58 -2.68 -14.91
N SER A 195 6.75 -3.39 -16.04
CA SER A 195 7.81 -4.36 -16.30
C SER A 195 9.23 -3.78 -16.39
N THR A 196 9.44 -2.52 -16.08
CA THR A 196 10.73 -1.85 -16.26
C THR A 196 11.75 -2.12 -15.16
N ARG A 197 11.47 -2.98 -14.17
CA ARG A 197 12.48 -3.36 -13.19
C ARG A 197 12.39 -4.83 -12.78
N ARG A 198 13.27 -5.63 -13.36
CA ARG A 198 13.79 -6.80 -12.65
C ARG A 198 14.62 -6.25 -11.49
N LEU A 199 14.17 -6.44 -10.27
CA LEU A 199 15.06 -6.36 -9.12
C LEU A 199 16.06 -7.51 -9.29
N ALA A 200 17.31 -7.19 -9.59
CA ALA A 200 18.40 -8.12 -9.34
C ALA A 200 18.46 -8.30 -7.81
N LEU A 201 18.28 -9.55 -7.38
CA LEU A 201 18.62 -10.01 -6.04
C LEU A 201 20.09 -9.76 -5.75
#